data_3c67e4e93655bfc1da23d210503e7049
#
_entry.id   3c67e4e93655bfc1da23d210503e7049
#
_cell.length_a   1.000
_cell.length_b   1.000
_cell.length_c   1.000
_cell.angle_alpha   90.00
_cell.angle_beta   90.00
_cell.angle_gamma   90.00
#
_symmetry.space_group_name_H-M   'P 1'
#
loop_
_entity.id
_entity.type
_entity.pdbx_description
1 polymer ?
#
loop_
_entity_poly.entity_id
_entity_poly.type
_entity_poly.pdbx_seq_one_letter_code
_entity_poly.pdbx_strand_id
1 'polypeptide(L)'
;MPRPLACLTAFALTALAASPLHAQEAAELCKAIGNVTLGQWASYTMSGGQADGAKIRLAIVGQERRGDSTLYWFEINGSGPRDEGIMQVLVPGFGLETSGIRGMVVKTGAQPAMKLPDQMLATVSQRMAANNPALLIARRCATAQVVGWETVAVPAGSIKALHLKDSEGGEAWMSRDIPFGIVKAHSKDGEDLVLTGRGMDAKSSITEKPMELPGMMIPHQ
;
A
#
# COMPACT_ATOMS: atom_id res chain seq x y z
N MET A 1 -5.98 -34.67 68.35
CA MET A 1 -6.72 -34.31 67.13
C MET A 1 -5.91 -33.23 66.41
N PRO A 2 -5.19 -33.53 65.34
CA PRO A 2 -4.44 -32.51 64.56
C PRO A 2 -5.30 -31.93 63.45
N ARG A 3 -5.22 -30.59 63.27
CA ARG A 3 -5.84 -29.82 62.20
C ARG A 3 -5.00 -29.91 60.94
N PRO A 4 -5.57 -30.05 59.71
CA PRO A 4 -4.80 -29.96 58.47
C PRO A 4 -4.57 -28.49 58.07
N LEU A 5 -3.32 -28.16 57.75
CA LEU A 5 -2.93 -26.94 57.05
C LEU A 5 -3.36 -27.04 55.60
N ALA A 6 -4.18 -26.11 55.14
CA ALA A 6 -4.50 -25.92 53.74
C ALA A 6 -3.40 -25.06 53.07
N CYS A 7 -2.61 -25.66 52.19
CA CYS A 7 -1.73 -24.95 51.28
C CYS A 7 -2.52 -24.28 50.14
N LEU A 8 -2.64 -22.96 50.18
CA LEU A 8 -3.13 -22.15 49.07
C LEU A 8 -1.97 -21.90 48.08
N THR A 9 -1.96 -22.62 46.97
CA THR A 9 -1.09 -22.35 45.83
C THR A 9 -1.68 -21.19 45.03
N ALA A 10 -1.06 -20.02 45.14
CA ALA A 10 -1.38 -18.85 44.30
C ALA A 10 -0.79 -19.09 42.92
N PHE A 11 -1.66 -19.29 41.93
CA PHE A 11 -1.31 -19.28 40.51
C PHE A 11 -1.12 -17.82 40.06
N ALA A 12 0.11 -17.38 39.89
CA ALA A 12 0.43 -16.09 39.26
C ALA A 12 0.19 -16.19 37.77
N LEU A 13 -0.94 -15.61 37.29
CA LEU A 13 -1.12 -15.32 35.86
C LEU A 13 -0.15 -14.20 35.47
N THR A 14 0.96 -14.55 34.81
CA THR A 14 1.79 -13.59 34.10
C THR A 14 1.08 -13.21 32.78
N ALA A 15 0.34 -12.11 32.78
CA ALA A 15 -0.13 -11.47 31.57
C ALA A 15 1.11 -10.97 30.79
N LEU A 16 1.40 -11.56 29.63
CA LEU A 16 2.35 -11.04 28.67
C LEU A 16 1.77 -9.72 28.13
N ALA A 17 2.11 -8.62 28.77
CA ALA A 17 1.86 -7.28 28.24
C ALA A 17 2.76 -7.10 27.01
N ALA A 18 2.17 -6.98 25.82
CA ALA A 18 2.90 -6.57 24.61
C ALA A 18 3.64 -5.26 24.93
N SER A 19 4.97 -5.26 24.76
CA SER A 19 5.81 -4.14 25.17
C SER A 19 5.41 -2.87 24.40
N PRO A 20 5.20 -1.72 25.06
CA PRO A 20 4.79 -0.47 24.41
C PRO A 20 5.79 0.00 23.32
N LEU A 21 7.03 -0.43 23.38
CA LEU A 21 8.07 -0.18 22.38
C LEU A 21 7.71 -0.70 20.97
N HIS A 22 7.15 -1.89 20.85
CA HIS A 22 6.79 -2.45 19.54
C HIS A 22 5.61 -1.74 18.87
N ALA A 23 4.64 -1.27 19.67
CA ALA A 23 3.52 -0.50 19.14
C ALA A 23 3.98 0.86 18.59
N GLN A 24 4.95 1.50 19.23
CA GLN A 24 5.54 2.76 18.77
C GLN A 24 6.36 2.55 17.49
N GLU A 25 7.14 1.46 17.40
CA GLU A 25 7.88 1.10 16.17
C GLU A 25 6.95 0.85 14.98
N ALA A 26 5.82 0.17 15.19
CA ALA A 26 4.83 -0.04 14.15
C ALA A 26 4.21 1.28 13.68
N ALA A 27 3.82 2.16 14.61
CA ALA A 27 3.24 3.45 14.28
C ALA A 27 4.21 4.33 13.46
N GLU A 28 5.50 4.32 13.81
CA GLU A 28 6.54 5.04 13.06
C GLU A 28 6.82 4.41 11.70
N LEU A 29 6.81 3.08 11.60
CA LEU A 29 6.93 2.38 10.32
C LEU A 29 5.76 2.73 9.39
N CYS A 30 4.52 2.69 9.91
CA CYS A 30 3.32 3.05 9.15
C CYS A 30 3.35 4.51 8.65
N LYS A 31 3.92 5.42 9.44
CA LYS A 31 4.17 6.80 9.04
C LYS A 31 5.23 6.91 7.93
N ALA A 32 6.32 6.16 8.06
CA ALA A 32 7.45 6.21 7.13
C ALA A 32 7.09 5.70 5.71
N ILE A 33 6.09 4.82 5.59
CA ILE A 33 5.58 4.33 4.31
C ILE A 33 4.97 5.46 3.47
N GLY A 34 4.47 6.52 4.11
CA GLY A 34 3.95 7.72 3.45
C GLY A 34 5.01 8.61 2.79
N ASN A 35 6.28 8.41 3.08
CA ASN A 35 7.36 9.19 2.48
C ASN A 35 7.54 8.80 1.00
N VAL A 36 7.40 9.80 0.11
CA VAL A 36 7.61 9.61 -1.33
C VAL A 36 8.93 10.21 -1.77
N THR A 37 9.64 9.45 -2.59
CA THR A 37 10.86 9.89 -3.25
C THR A 37 10.72 9.66 -4.76
N LEU A 38 11.05 10.69 -5.54
CA LEU A 38 11.02 10.56 -7.00
C LEU A 38 11.94 9.42 -7.47
N GLY A 39 11.43 8.60 -8.36
CA GLY A 39 12.13 7.44 -8.90
C GLY A 39 11.99 6.15 -8.08
N GLN A 40 11.43 6.20 -6.86
CA GLN A 40 11.22 4.97 -6.09
C GLN A 40 10.22 4.03 -6.78
N TRP A 41 10.50 2.73 -6.74
CA TRP A 41 9.59 1.70 -7.25
C TRP A 41 9.72 0.38 -6.48
N ALA A 42 8.64 -0.38 -6.48
CA ALA A 42 8.59 -1.75 -6.00
C ALA A 42 7.67 -2.59 -6.91
N SER A 43 8.08 -3.82 -7.19
CA SER A 43 7.30 -4.78 -7.97
C SER A 43 6.91 -5.97 -7.14
N TYR A 44 5.72 -6.48 -7.39
CA TYR A 44 5.12 -7.57 -6.65
C TYR A 44 4.52 -8.60 -7.59
N THR A 45 4.45 -9.85 -7.12
CA THR A 45 3.62 -10.89 -7.72
C THR A 45 2.53 -11.25 -6.72
N MET A 46 1.32 -11.43 -7.23
CA MET A 46 0.19 -11.94 -6.47
C MET A 46 0.03 -13.43 -6.75
N SER A 47 -0.38 -14.19 -5.74
CA SER A 47 -0.75 -15.61 -5.87
C SER A 47 -1.99 -15.90 -5.04
N GLY A 48 -2.76 -16.87 -5.49
CA GLY A 48 -4.04 -17.23 -4.89
C GLY A 48 -5.21 -16.36 -5.35
N GLY A 49 -6.42 -16.85 -5.13
CA GLY A 49 -7.65 -16.14 -5.47
C GLY A 49 -7.80 -15.79 -6.96
N GLN A 50 -8.51 -14.68 -7.22
CA GLN A 50 -8.78 -14.21 -8.58
C GLN A 50 -7.58 -13.49 -9.23
N ALA A 51 -6.62 -13.06 -8.42
CA ALA A 51 -5.43 -12.32 -8.85
C ALA A 51 -4.20 -13.21 -9.03
N ASP A 52 -4.37 -14.53 -9.04
CA ASP A 52 -3.27 -15.48 -9.17
C ASP A 52 -2.45 -15.23 -10.44
N GLY A 53 -1.12 -15.11 -10.26
CA GLY A 53 -0.18 -14.80 -11.33
C GLY A 53 -0.12 -13.32 -11.73
N ALA A 54 -0.95 -12.45 -11.16
CA ALA A 54 -0.89 -11.01 -11.45
C ALA A 54 0.42 -10.40 -10.94
N LYS A 55 0.92 -9.41 -11.68
CA LYS A 55 2.09 -8.61 -11.33
C LYS A 55 1.68 -7.17 -11.17
N ILE A 56 2.21 -6.51 -10.14
CA ILE A 56 1.95 -5.10 -9.87
C ILE A 56 3.29 -4.40 -9.68
N ARG A 57 3.47 -3.26 -10.33
CA ARG A 57 4.58 -2.35 -10.08
C ARG A 57 4.02 -1.01 -9.62
N LEU A 58 4.49 -0.57 -8.46
CA LEU A 58 4.23 0.75 -7.89
C LEU A 58 5.44 1.63 -8.12
N ALA A 59 5.25 2.88 -8.55
CA ALA A 59 6.38 3.77 -8.81
C ALA A 59 6.01 5.26 -8.63
N ILE A 60 6.97 6.09 -8.24
CA ILE A 60 6.88 7.55 -8.31
C ILE A 60 7.64 8.00 -9.56
N VAL A 61 6.89 8.33 -10.61
CA VAL A 61 7.44 8.52 -11.96
C VAL A 61 7.60 9.98 -12.37
N GLY A 62 7.14 10.91 -11.55
CA GLY A 62 7.22 12.35 -11.83
C GLY A 62 6.82 13.19 -10.64
N GLN A 63 7.08 14.50 -10.75
CA GLN A 63 6.62 15.47 -9.79
C GLN A 63 6.21 16.77 -10.48
N GLU A 64 5.24 17.48 -9.93
CA GLU A 64 4.80 18.79 -10.37
C GLU A 64 4.76 19.75 -9.18
N ARG A 65 5.07 21.01 -9.42
CA ARG A 65 4.90 22.09 -8.45
C ARG A 65 3.65 22.88 -8.77
N ARG A 66 2.72 22.97 -7.81
CA ARG A 66 1.50 23.77 -7.92
C ARG A 66 1.39 24.70 -6.69
N GLY A 67 1.67 25.98 -6.89
CA GLY A 67 1.85 26.93 -5.79
C GLY A 67 2.98 26.45 -4.87
N ASP A 68 2.72 26.38 -3.57
CA ASP A 68 3.69 25.96 -2.55
C ASP A 68 3.74 24.44 -2.36
N SER A 69 2.88 23.67 -3.06
CA SER A 69 2.79 22.23 -2.91
C SER A 69 3.55 21.49 -4.00
N THR A 70 4.28 20.45 -3.61
CA THR A 70 4.83 19.46 -4.53
C THR A 70 3.85 18.29 -4.65
N LEU A 71 3.47 17.96 -5.88
CA LEU A 71 2.62 16.83 -6.22
C LEU A 71 3.46 15.77 -6.90
N TYR A 72 3.11 14.49 -6.72
CA TYR A 72 3.83 13.35 -7.26
C TYR A 72 2.94 12.52 -8.18
N TRP A 73 3.47 12.13 -9.33
CA TRP A 73 2.85 11.15 -10.20
C TRP A 73 3.14 9.75 -9.67
N PHE A 74 2.14 9.17 -9.04
CA PHE A 74 2.17 7.79 -8.58
C PHE A 74 1.60 6.88 -9.68
N GLU A 75 2.40 5.93 -10.13
CA GLU A 75 2.04 4.97 -11.16
C GLU A 75 1.80 3.60 -10.55
N ILE A 76 0.69 3.01 -10.93
CA ILE A 76 0.36 1.60 -10.71
C ILE A 76 0.33 0.95 -12.09
N ASN A 77 1.26 0.05 -12.34
CA ASN A 77 1.29 -0.75 -13.56
C ASN A 77 0.97 -2.19 -13.18
N GLY A 78 -0.18 -2.67 -13.62
CA GLY A 78 -0.69 -4.00 -13.33
C GLY A 78 -0.76 -4.85 -14.59
N SER A 79 -0.36 -6.11 -14.49
CA SER A 79 -0.58 -7.11 -15.53
C SER A 79 -1.09 -8.39 -14.88
N GLY A 80 -2.18 -8.92 -15.40
CA GLY A 80 -2.81 -10.15 -14.93
C GLY A 80 -3.20 -11.06 -16.09
N PRO A 81 -3.76 -12.22 -15.81
CA PRO A 81 -4.18 -13.16 -16.84
C PRO A 81 -5.23 -12.62 -17.81
N ARG A 82 -5.97 -11.56 -17.41
CA ARG A 82 -7.10 -11.01 -18.17
C ARG A 82 -6.86 -9.61 -18.68
N ASP A 83 -6.10 -8.79 -17.93
CA ASP A 83 -5.96 -7.37 -18.19
C ASP A 83 -4.55 -6.89 -17.88
N GLU A 84 -4.07 -5.96 -18.67
CA GLU A 84 -2.91 -5.12 -18.34
C GLU A 84 -3.33 -3.65 -18.38
N GLY A 85 -2.82 -2.88 -17.46
CA GLY A 85 -3.16 -1.47 -17.40
C GLY A 85 -2.19 -0.65 -16.59
N ILE A 86 -2.09 0.61 -16.95
CA ILE A 86 -1.30 1.60 -16.25
C ILE A 86 -2.24 2.70 -15.76
N MET A 87 -2.17 3.00 -14.49
CA MET A 87 -2.86 4.14 -13.90
C MET A 87 -1.82 5.06 -13.26
N GLN A 88 -1.86 6.32 -13.61
CA GLN A 88 -1.08 7.36 -12.95
C GLN A 88 -2.03 8.32 -12.24
N VAL A 89 -1.74 8.62 -10.99
CA VAL A 89 -2.49 9.61 -10.21
C VAL A 89 -1.54 10.69 -9.69
N LEU A 90 -1.94 11.94 -9.82
CA LEU A 90 -1.22 13.08 -9.28
C LEU A 90 -1.73 13.36 -7.87
N VAL A 91 -0.88 13.16 -6.87
CA VAL A 91 -1.22 13.27 -5.44
C VAL A 91 -0.22 14.15 -4.69
N PRO A 92 -0.64 14.84 -3.61
CA PRO A 92 0.25 15.67 -2.81
C PRO A 92 1.25 14.87 -1.94
N GLY A 93 1.10 13.56 -1.89
CA GLY A 93 1.96 12.65 -1.12
C GLY A 93 1.30 11.29 -0.95
N PHE A 94 1.96 10.39 -0.22
CA PHE A 94 1.48 9.04 0.03
C PHE A 94 1.24 8.87 1.53
N GLY A 95 0.21 9.48 2.09
CA GLY A 95 -0.06 9.44 3.52
C GLY A 95 -1.53 9.38 3.85
N LEU A 96 -1.83 9.17 5.12
CA LEU A 96 -3.18 9.08 5.68
C LEU A 96 -4.02 10.33 5.44
N GLU A 97 -3.38 11.48 5.21
CA GLU A 97 -4.02 12.80 5.08
C GLU A 97 -4.10 13.31 3.63
N THR A 98 -3.76 12.49 2.64
CA THR A 98 -3.78 12.92 1.24
C THR A 98 -5.20 13.10 0.74
N SER A 99 -5.69 14.31 0.91
CA SER A 99 -6.97 14.74 0.36
C SER A 99 -6.86 15.03 -1.14
N GLY A 100 -7.36 14.10 -1.93
CA GLY A 100 -7.73 14.34 -3.31
C GLY A 100 -6.65 14.09 -4.36
N ILE A 101 -7.08 13.42 -5.40
CA ILE A 101 -6.35 13.27 -6.66
C ILE A 101 -6.41 14.60 -7.42
N ARG A 102 -5.29 15.07 -7.96
CA ARG A 102 -5.14 16.34 -8.70
C ARG A 102 -4.97 16.12 -10.21
N GLY A 103 -4.87 14.88 -10.64
CA GLY A 103 -4.77 14.47 -12.03
C GLY A 103 -4.80 12.96 -12.13
N MET A 104 -5.30 12.44 -13.24
CA MET A 104 -5.31 11.01 -13.52
C MET A 104 -5.09 10.74 -14.99
N VAL A 105 -4.24 9.77 -15.27
CA VAL A 105 -4.01 9.20 -16.60
C VAL A 105 -4.20 7.69 -16.50
N VAL A 106 -4.91 7.12 -17.47
CA VAL A 106 -5.11 5.67 -17.57
C VAL A 106 -4.74 5.18 -18.96
N LYS A 107 -4.14 4.00 -19.02
CA LYS A 107 -3.85 3.29 -20.25
C LYS A 107 -4.20 1.81 -20.06
N THR A 108 -4.94 1.23 -21.00
CA THR A 108 -5.35 -0.17 -20.96
C THR A 108 -4.88 -0.86 -22.24
N GLY A 109 -4.05 -1.86 -22.10
CA GLY A 109 -3.49 -2.62 -23.23
C GLY A 109 -2.84 -1.72 -24.28
N ALA A 110 -3.17 -1.92 -25.54
CA ALA A 110 -2.67 -1.15 -26.68
C ALA A 110 -3.39 0.18 -26.90
N GLN A 111 -4.39 0.53 -26.08
CA GLN A 111 -5.12 1.79 -26.20
C GLN A 111 -4.20 2.99 -25.87
N PRO A 112 -4.41 4.15 -26.52
CA PRO A 112 -3.68 5.35 -26.16
C PRO A 112 -3.98 5.76 -24.72
N ALA A 113 -3.00 6.37 -24.06
CA ALA A 113 -3.18 6.90 -22.71
C ALA A 113 -4.22 8.04 -22.71
N MET A 114 -5.13 8.00 -21.74
CA MET A 114 -6.25 8.94 -21.61
C MET A 114 -6.10 9.72 -20.31
N LYS A 115 -6.13 11.06 -20.40
CA LYS A 115 -6.17 11.94 -19.23
C LYS A 115 -7.63 12.23 -18.87
N LEU A 116 -7.98 12.05 -17.62
CA LEU A 116 -9.30 12.36 -17.10
C LEU A 116 -9.48 13.88 -16.98
N PRO A 117 -10.64 14.43 -17.41
CA PRO A 117 -10.99 15.83 -17.17
C PRO A 117 -11.11 16.15 -15.69
N ASP A 118 -10.72 17.36 -15.30
CA ASP A 118 -10.73 17.80 -13.89
C ASP A 118 -12.11 17.66 -13.22
N GLN A 119 -13.19 17.86 -14.00
CA GLN A 119 -14.58 17.70 -13.53
C GLN A 119 -14.89 16.26 -13.06
N MET A 120 -14.23 15.27 -13.63
CA MET A 120 -14.42 13.86 -13.25
C MET A 120 -13.56 13.47 -12.05
N LEU A 121 -12.46 14.20 -11.79
CA LEU A 121 -11.52 13.87 -10.72
C LEU A 121 -12.18 13.87 -9.33
N ALA A 122 -13.10 14.79 -9.06
CA ALA A 122 -13.83 14.85 -7.79
C ALA A 122 -14.62 13.56 -7.53
N THR A 123 -15.40 13.10 -8.52
CA THR A 123 -16.19 11.87 -8.41
C THR A 123 -15.32 10.63 -8.30
N VAL A 124 -14.25 10.56 -9.10
CA VAL A 124 -13.28 9.45 -9.06
C VAL A 124 -12.55 9.44 -7.73
N SER A 125 -12.11 10.60 -7.23
CA SER A 125 -11.45 10.72 -5.92
C SER A 125 -12.33 10.22 -4.78
N GLN A 126 -13.61 10.55 -4.78
CA GLN A 126 -14.56 10.06 -3.76
C GLN A 126 -14.70 8.53 -3.80
N ARG A 127 -14.84 7.96 -5.00
CA ARG A 127 -14.94 6.50 -5.16
C ARG A 127 -13.63 5.79 -4.78
N MET A 128 -12.50 6.35 -5.17
CA MET A 128 -11.19 5.79 -4.82
C MET A 128 -10.85 5.97 -3.35
N ALA A 129 -11.29 7.05 -2.70
CA ALA A 129 -11.06 7.25 -1.26
C ALA A 129 -11.70 6.15 -0.41
N ALA A 130 -12.88 5.64 -0.81
CA ALA A 130 -13.54 4.53 -0.12
C ALA A 130 -12.78 3.21 -0.25
N ASN A 131 -12.04 3.02 -1.35
CA ASN A 131 -11.34 1.78 -1.70
C ASN A 131 -9.83 2.01 -1.94
N ASN A 132 -9.26 3.08 -1.38
CA ASN A 132 -7.84 3.39 -1.57
C ASN A 132 -6.97 2.35 -0.86
N PRO A 133 -6.20 1.51 -1.60
CA PRO A 133 -5.37 0.47 -0.98
C PRO A 133 -4.34 1.04 0.00
N ALA A 134 -3.79 2.22 -0.28
CA ALA A 134 -2.83 2.88 0.61
C ALA A 134 -3.47 3.29 1.94
N LEU A 135 -4.71 3.82 1.92
CA LEU A 135 -5.46 4.12 3.14
C LEU A 135 -5.85 2.86 3.91
N LEU A 136 -6.21 1.79 3.21
CA LEU A 136 -6.50 0.50 3.85
C LEU A 136 -5.26 -0.07 4.52
N ILE A 137 -4.11 -0.07 3.84
CA ILE A 137 -2.83 -0.51 4.39
C ILE A 137 -2.46 0.35 5.60
N ALA A 138 -2.57 1.66 5.50
CA ALA A 138 -2.22 2.57 6.58
C ALA A 138 -3.14 2.41 7.80
N ARG A 139 -4.46 2.23 7.60
CA ARG A 139 -5.42 1.96 8.70
C ARG A 139 -5.15 0.61 9.34
N ARG A 140 -4.96 -0.44 8.55
CA ARG A 140 -4.63 -1.79 9.05
C ARG A 140 -3.31 -1.79 9.79
N CYS A 141 -2.29 -1.11 9.25
CA CYS A 141 -1.00 -0.94 9.89
C CYS A 141 -1.11 -0.27 11.26
N ALA A 142 -1.93 0.78 11.40
CA ALA A 142 -2.10 1.52 12.65
C ALA A 142 -2.80 0.71 13.76
N THR A 143 -3.62 -0.29 13.39
CA THR A 143 -4.39 -1.13 14.32
C THR A 143 -3.88 -2.55 14.43
N ALA A 144 -2.84 -2.92 13.66
CA ALA A 144 -2.30 -4.26 13.63
C ALA A 144 -1.55 -4.61 14.92
N GLN A 145 -1.67 -5.87 15.31
CA GLN A 145 -0.85 -6.45 16.36
C GLN A 145 0.56 -6.69 15.82
N VAL A 146 1.57 -6.23 16.55
CA VAL A 146 2.96 -6.51 16.24
C VAL A 146 3.31 -7.91 16.72
N VAL A 147 3.75 -8.77 15.79
CA VAL A 147 4.26 -10.10 16.09
C VAL A 147 5.75 -10.03 16.44
N GLY A 148 6.53 -9.29 15.66
CA GLY A 148 7.96 -9.07 15.90
C GLY A 148 8.76 -8.85 14.60
N TRP A 149 10.05 -8.63 14.77
CA TRP A 149 11.00 -8.51 13.66
C TRP A 149 11.48 -9.89 13.22
N GLU A 150 11.44 -10.14 11.91
CA GLU A 150 11.98 -11.35 11.32
C GLU A 150 12.63 -11.10 9.96
N THR A 151 13.42 -12.04 9.49
CA THR A 151 14.00 -11.99 8.15
C THR A 151 13.15 -12.82 7.20
N VAL A 152 12.58 -12.15 6.20
CA VAL A 152 11.70 -12.76 5.20
C VAL A 152 12.46 -12.95 3.91
N ALA A 153 12.49 -14.18 3.40
CA ALA A 153 13.03 -14.50 2.09
C ALA A 153 11.94 -14.28 1.03
N VAL A 154 12.21 -13.37 0.08
CA VAL A 154 11.36 -13.08 -1.07
C VAL A 154 12.23 -13.04 -2.34
N PRO A 155 11.68 -13.08 -3.56
CA PRO A 155 12.48 -12.99 -4.79
C PRO A 155 13.40 -11.77 -4.87
N ALA A 156 13.03 -10.66 -4.22
CA ALA A 156 13.87 -9.46 -4.12
C ALA A 156 15.03 -9.58 -3.11
N GLY A 157 15.20 -10.73 -2.44
CA GLY A 157 16.26 -11.03 -1.47
C GLY A 157 15.74 -11.31 -0.05
N SER A 158 16.67 -11.45 0.89
CA SER A 158 16.35 -11.60 2.32
C SER A 158 16.22 -10.22 2.97
N ILE A 159 15.08 -9.91 3.55
CA ILE A 159 14.74 -8.57 4.04
C ILE A 159 14.30 -8.68 5.49
N LYS A 160 14.90 -7.84 6.37
CA LYS A 160 14.43 -7.68 7.74
C LYS A 160 13.13 -6.87 7.72
N ALA A 161 12.05 -7.44 8.22
CA ALA A 161 10.72 -6.86 8.22
C ALA A 161 10.03 -7.01 9.56
N LEU A 162 9.17 -6.05 9.87
CA LEU A 162 8.26 -6.13 11.00
C LEU A 162 7.02 -6.91 10.58
N HIS A 163 6.75 -8.01 11.26
CA HIS A 163 5.56 -8.82 11.06
C HIS A 163 4.38 -8.24 11.83
N LEU A 164 3.33 -7.95 11.11
CA LEU A 164 2.08 -7.39 11.60
C LEU A 164 0.93 -8.33 11.28
N LYS A 165 -0.02 -8.43 12.21
CA LYS A 165 -1.24 -9.20 12.04
C LYS A 165 -2.46 -8.33 12.31
N ASP A 166 -3.41 -8.30 11.39
CA ASP A 166 -4.65 -7.55 11.59
C ASP A 166 -5.71 -8.38 12.32
N SER A 167 -6.76 -7.72 12.79
CA SER A 167 -7.85 -8.37 13.51
C SER A 167 -8.71 -9.31 12.66
N GLU A 168 -8.59 -9.24 11.35
CA GLU A 168 -9.34 -10.08 10.40
C GLU A 168 -8.56 -11.34 9.99
N GLY A 169 -7.31 -11.49 10.45
CA GLY A 169 -6.43 -12.62 10.15
C GLY A 169 -5.51 -12.40 8.95
N GLY A 170 -5.46 -11.19 8.40
CA GLY A 170 -4.45 -10.80 7.42
C GLY A 170 -3.09 -10.57 8.11
N GLU A 171 -2.02 -10.84 7.37
CA GLU A 171 -0.65 -10.66 7.84
C GLU A 171 0.15 -9.82 6.85
N ALA A 172 1.08 -9.00 7.36
CA ALA A 172 1.95 -8.17 6.54
C ALA A 172 3.36 -8.11 7.14
N TRP A 173 4.35 -8.17 6.28
CA TRP A 173 5.76 -7.98 6.60
C TRP A 173 6.21 -6.68 5.97
N MET A 174 6.62 -5.73 6.80
CA MET A 174 6.88 -4.36 6.37
C MET A 174 8.29 -3.93 6.72
N SER A 175 8.92 -3.13 5.86
CA SER A 175 10.27 -2.60 6.06
C SER A 175 10.38 -1.18 5.54
N ARG A 176 11.12 -0.32 6.27
CA ARG A 176 11.43 1.07 5.83
C ARG A 176 12.37 1.11 4.62
N ASP A 177 13.15 0.04 4.41
CA ASP A 177 14.12 -0.06 3.33
C ASP A 177 13.47 -0.41 1.98
N ILE A 178 12.17 -0.63 1.98
CA ILE A 178 11.39 -0.96 0.79
C ILE A 178 10.52 0.22 0.40
N PRO A 179 10.58 0.68 -0.85
CA PRO A 179 9.60 1.63 -1.37
C PRO A 179 8.19 1.12 -1.13
N PHE A 180 7.30 1.99 -0.60
CA PHE A 180 5.93 1.65 -0.18
C PHE A 180 5.82 0.64 0.97
N GLY A 181 6.94 0.23 1.57
CA GLY A 181 7.03 -0.50 2.83
C GLY A 181 6.71 -1.98 2.82
N ILE A 182 6.06 -2.52 1.80
CA ILE A 182 5.56 -3.90 1.79
C ILE A 182 6.65 -4.85 1.30
N VAL A 183 6.99 -5.87 2.10
CA VAL A 183 7.86 -6.99 1.73
C VAL A 183 7.02 -8.19 1.29
N LYS A 184 6.02 -8.53 2.09
CA LYS A 184 5.05 -9.59 1.84
C LYS A 184 3.74 -9.23 2.53
N ALA A 185 2.62 -9.66 1.95
CA ALA A 185 1.33 -9.65 2.64
C ALA A 185 0.58 -10.94 2.34
N HIS A 186 -0.21 -11.39 3.31
CA HIS A 186 -1.10 -12.54 3.21
C HIS A 186 -2.50 -12.11 3.63
N SER A 187 -3.49 -12.32 2.78
CA SER A 187 -4.89 -12.03 3.11
C SER A 187 -5.55 -13.23 3.81
N LYS A 188 -6.59 -12.97 4.59
CA LYS A 188 -7.41 -14.04 5.18
C LYS A 188 -8.00 -15.01 4.15
N ASP A 189 -8.18 -14.55 2.92
CA ASP A 189 -8.78 -15.31 1.82
C ASP A 189 -7.75 -16.15 1.03
N GLY A 190 -6.49 -16.20 1.53
CA GLY A 190 -5.42 -17.02 0.96
C GLY A 190 -4.71 -16.37 -0.25
N GLU A 191 -4.81 -15.04 -0.40
CA GLU A 191 -4.06 -14.31 -1.41
C GLU A 191 -2.73 -13.83 -0.83
N ASP A 192 -1.66 -14.03 -1.57
CA ASP A 192 -0.33 -13.53 -1.23
C ASP A 192 0.08 -12.40 -2.16
N LEU A 193 0.75 -11.39 -1.61
CA LEU A 193 1.48 -10.36 -2.33
C LEU A 193 2.96 -10.46 -1.92
N VAL A 194 3.86 -10.67 -2.86
CA VAL A 194 5.29 -10.91 -2.57
C VAL A 194 6.15 -9.97 -3.38
N LEU A 195 7.09 -9.29 -2.72
CA LEU A 195 8.04 -8.37 -3.36
C LEU A 195 9.01 -9.13 -4.27
N THR A 196 9.09 -8.70 -5.54
CA THR A 196 9.93 -9.32 -6.57
C THR A 196 11.07 -8.41 -7.03
N GLY A 197 10.99 -7.11 -6.79
CA GLY A 197 12.02 -6.15 -7.14
C GLY A 197 11.77 -4.76 -6.56
N ARG A 198 12.82 -3.94 -6.50
CA ARG A 198 12.77 -2.56 -5.98
C ARG A 198 13.91 -1.72 -6.54
N GLY A 199 13.74 -0.41 -6.52
CA GLY A 199 14.78 0.52 -6.95
C GLY A 199 14.37 1.98 -6.83
N MET A 200 15.25 2.88 -7.36
CA MET A 200 15.12 4.33 -7.26
C MET A 200 15.25 5.04 -8.62
N ASP A 201 15.10 4.31 -9.72
CA ASP A 201 15.33 4.78 -11.10
C ASP A 201 14.07 4.69 -11.97
N ALA A 202 12.89 4.69 -11.34
CA ALA A 202 11.62 4.61 -12.07
C ALA A 202 11.42 5.78 -13.03
N LYS A 203 10.96 5.42 -14.22
CA LYS A 203 10.43 6.33 -15.23
C LYS A 203 9.01 5.93 -15.55
N SER A 204 8.24 6.87 -16.10
CA SER A 204 6.88 6.60 -16.55
C SER A 204 6.84 5.46 -17.58
N SER A 205 5.92 4.53 -17.38
CA SER A 205 5.60 3.49 -18.36
C SER A 205 4.71 4.03 -19.49
N ILE A 206 4.10 5.20 -19.31
CA ILE A 206 3.40 5.94 -20.38
C ILE A 206 4.39 6.88 -21.02
N THR A 207 4.77 6.59 -22.27
CA THR A 207 5.77 7.35 -23.03
C THR A 207 5.17 8.32 -24.04
N GLU A 208 3.91 8.10 -24.41
CA GLU A 208 3.15 8.98 -25.29
C GLU A 208 2.47 10.11 -24.50
N LYS A 209 2.14 11.20 -25.20
CA LYS A 209 1.33 12.28 -24.63
C LYS A 209 -0.11 11.79 -24.47
N PRO A 210 -0.68 11.79 -23.24
CA PRO A 210 -2.05 11.38 -23.03
C PRO A 210 -3.04 12.26 -23.79
N MET A 211 -4.05 11.62 -24.38
CA MET A 211 -5.18 12.33 -25.00
C MET A 211 -6.15 12.77 -23.91
N GLU A 212 -6.66 13.98 -24.02
CA GLU A 212 -7.74 14.42 -23.13
C GLU A 212 -9.05 13.78 -23.57
N LEU A 213 -9.77 13.17 -22.64
CA LEU A 213 -11.15 12.75 -22.89
C LEU A 213 -11.96 13.99 -23.21
N PRO A 214 -12.72 14.02 -24.34
CA PRO A 214 -13.65 15.10 -24.61
C PRO A 214 -14.59 15.21 -23.40
N GLY A 215 -14.67 16.41 -22.81
CA GLY A 215 -15.61 16.65 -21.73
C GLY A 215 -16.99 16.29 -22.22
N MET A 216 -17.67 15.34 -21.58
CA MET A 216 -19.08 15.14 -21.83
C MET A 216 -19.77 16.45 -21.46
N MET A 217 -20.30 17.17 -22.46
CA MET A 217 -21.19 18.27 -22.21
C MET A 217 -22.40 17.69 -21.50
N ILE A 218 -22.51 17.94 -20.19
CA ILE A 218 -23.75 17.66 -19.46
C ILE A 218 -24.77 18.65 -20.03
N PRO A 219 -25.83 18.20 -20.70
CA PRO A 219 -26.91 19.10 -21.13
C PRO A 219 -27.45 19.75 -19.85
N HIS A 220 -27.34 21.06 -19.75
CA HIS A 220 -28.04 21.80 -18.72
C HIS A 220 -29.58 21.61 -18.98
N GLN A 221 -30.24 20.86 -18.10
CA GLN A 221 -31.69 20.84 -17.97
C GLN A 221 -32.15 21.98 -17.09
#